data_587fe1c03a61ac5e57fece6cc47217b9
#
_entry.id   587fe1c03a61ac5e57fece6cc47217b9
#
_cell.length_a   1.000
_cell.length_b   1.000
_cell.length_c   1.000
_cell.angle_alpha   90.00
_cell.angle_beta   90.00
_cell.angle_gamma   90.00
#
_symmetry.space_group_name_H-M   'P 1'
#
loop_
_entity.id
_entity.type
_entity.pdbx_description
1 polymer ?
#
loop_
_entity_poly.entity_id
_entity_poly.type
_entity_poly.pdbx_seq_one_letter_code
_entity_poly.pdbx_strand_id
1 'polypeptide(L)'
;KNIFSGLEKIHKKFNKKIIYPIHPRTISKIKNIQIPNGIELINSLGFFDFTNLEKNAFCVLTDSGTVPEEMLYFQKPSVTIREYTERPEIIEAGSNILSGLNPENMLRATESITSGKPDWAWNNVLGDGKTARKVINILHGKMY
;
A
#
# COMPACT_ATOMS: atom_id res chain seq x y z
N LYS A 1 1.11 -18.86 -1.76
CA LYS A 1 0.89 -19.15 -3.21
C LYS A 1 0.01 -18.09 -3.88
N ASN A 2 -1.13 -17.74 -3.32
CA ASN A 2 -2.08 -16.80 -3.94
C ASN A 2 -1.47 -15.42 -4.25
N ILE A 3 -0.70 -14.86 -3.32
CA ILE A 3 -0.06 -13.54 -3.51
C ILE A 3 0.84 -13.56 -4.76
N PHE A 4 1.75 -14.52 -4.88
CA PHE A 4 2.64 -14.60 -6.05
C PHE A 4 1.89 -14.84 -7.36
N SER A 5 0.79 -15.60 -7.33
CA SER A 5 -0.08 -15.76 -8.50
C SER A 5 -0.75 -14.44 -8.90
N GLY A 6 -1.23 -13.65 -7.92
CA GLY A 6 -1.77 -12.32 -8.17
C GLY A 6 -0.74 -11.35 -8.73
N LEU A 7 0.46 -11.32 -8.14
CA LEU A 7 1.56 -10.49 -8.61
C LEU A 7 1.98 -10.86 -10.04
N GLU A 8 2.06 -12.15 -10.36
CA GLU A 8 2.37 -12.61 -11.72
C GLU A 8 1.35 -12.13 -12.75
N LYS A 9 0.05 -12.20 -12.43
CA LYS A 9 -1.02 -11.68 -13.29
C LYS A 9 -0.88 -10.18 -13.53
N ILE A 10 -0.61 -9.43 -12.47
CA ILE A 10 -0.39 -7.97 -12.55
C ILE A 10 0.84 -7.66 -13.40
N HIS A 11 1.97 -8.37 -13.18
CA HIS A 11 3.16 -8.21 -14.01
C HIS A 11 2.86 -8.44 -15.49
N LYS A 12 2.19 -9.55 -15.83
CA LYS A 12 1.82 -9.89 -17.22
C LYS A 12 0.90 -8.85 -17.84
N LYS A 13 -0.07 -8.34 -17.09
CA LYS A 13 -1.05 -7.36 -17.58
C LYS A 13 -0.42 -6.00 -17.87
N PHE A 14 0.37 -5.49 -16.95
CA PHE A 14 0.92 -4.13 -17.05
C PHE A 14 2.34 -4.07 -17.64
N ASN A 15 2.97 -5.21 -17.85
CA ASN A 15 4.38 -5.31 -18.27
C ASN A 15 5.31 -4.46 -17.38
N LYS A 16 5.04 -4.45 -16.07
CA LYS A 16 5.80 -3.72 -15.06
C LYS A 16 6.57 -4.69 -14.19
N LYS A 17 7.85 -4.41 -13.93
CA LYS A 17 8.64 -5.12 -12.93
C LYS A 17 8.04 -4.89 -11.54
N ILE A 18 7.94 -5.94 -10.76
CA ILE A 18 7.49 -5.86 -9.36
C ILE A 18 8.70 -5.97 -8.46
N ILE A 19 8.93 -4.95 -7.66
CA ILE A 19 9.96 -4.94 -6.61
C ILE A 19 9.27 -5.31 -5.31
N TYR A 20 9.75 -6.38 -4.66
CA TYR A 20 9.19 -6.86 -3.41
C TYR A 20 10.25 -6.83 -2.30
N PRO A 21 10.29 -5.75 -1.49
CA PRO A 21 11.10 -5.72 -0.28
C PRO A 21 10.59 -6.76 0.71
N ILE A 22 11.40 -7.80 0.94
CA ILE A 22 10.95 -8.94 1.73
C ILE A 22 11.34 -8.81 3.20
N HIS A 23 10.36 -8.98 4.08
CA HIS A 23 10.64 -9.01 5.51
C HIS A 23 11.39 -10.31 5.89
N PRO A 24 12.40 -10.29 6.77
CA PRO A 24 13.18 -11.47 7.15
C PRO A 24 12.34 -12.68 7.60
N ARG A 25 11.22 -12.45 8.28
CA ARG A 25 10.26 -13.51 8.68
C ARG A 25 9.59 -14.20 7.48
N THR A 26 9.51 -13.55 6.34
CA THR A 26 8.88 -14.09 5.14
C THR A 26 9.86 -14.93 4.33
N ILE A 27 11.16 -14.65 4.39
CA ILE A 27 12.21 -15.38 3.68
C ILE A 27 12.14 -16.89 3.97
N SER A 28 12.00 -17.25 5.24
CA SER A 28 11.91 -18.65 5.65
C SER A 28 10.67 -19.37 5.10
N LYS A 29 9.56 -18.63 4.92
CA LYS A 29 8.29 -19.16 4.45
C LYS A 29 8.24 -19.40 2.94
N ILE A 30 9.10 -18.71 2.19
CA ILE A 30 9.10 -18.77 0.71
C ILE A 30 10.24 -19.62 0.13
N LYS A 31 11.09 -20.22 0.96
CA LYS A 31 12.25 -21.03 0.51
C LYS A 31 11.89 -22.08 -0.56
N ASN A 32 10.70 -22.65 -0.49
CA ASN A 32 10.21 -23.69 -1.40
C ASN A 32 9.16 -23.16 -2.40
N ILE A 33 9.08 -21.85 -2.59
CA ILE A 33 8.15 -21.23 -3.54
C ILE A 33 8.96 -20.76 -4.74
N GLN A 34 8.61 -21.22 -5.93
CA GLN A 34 9.15 -20.68 -7.16
C GLN A 34 8.61 -19.24 -7.34
N ILE A 35 9.52 -18.30 -7.42
CA ILE A 35 9.19 -16.90 -7.65
C ILE A 35 8.92 -16.69 -9.14
N PRO A 36 7.74 -16.18 -9.53
CA PRO A 36 7.42 -15.94 -10.93
C PRO A 36 8.35 -14.89 -11.57
N ASN A 37 8.53 -15.01 -12.89
CA ASN A 37 9.26 -14.00 -13.65
C ASN A 37 8.64 -12.62 -13.48
N GLY A 38 9.48 -11.59 -13.49
CA GLY A 38 9.06 -10.19 -13.31
C GLY A 38 8.92 -9.73 -11.88
N ILE A 39 9.10 -10.64 -10.90
CA ILE A 39 9.13 -10.30 -9.46
C ILE A 39 10.58 -10.36 -8.98
N GLU A 40 11.09 -9.25 -8.51
CA GLU A 40 12.40 -9.14 -7.89
C GLU A 40 12.24 -9.03 -6.37
N LEU A 41 12.79 -10.01 -5.67
CA LEU A 41 12.90 -9.97 -4.21
C LEU A 41 14.14 -9.18 -3.84
N ILE A 42 13.98 -8.18 -2.99
CA ILE A 42 15.09 -7.42 -2.43
C ILE A 42 15.04 -7.48 -0.89
N ASN A 43 16.15 -7.22 -0.25
CA ASN A 43 16.16 -7.09 1.20
C ASN A 43 15.26 -5.93 1.67
N SER A 44 14.81 -6.00 2.91
CA SER A 44 14.10 -4.87 3.52
C SER A 44 14.96 -3.61 3.46
N LEU A 45 14.34 -2.50 3.09
CA LEU A 45 14.99 -1.21 2.89
C LEU A 45 14.90 -0.35 4.16
N GLY A 46 15.78 0.63 4.27
CA GLY A 46 15.62 1.72 5.20
C GLY A 46 14.47 2.64 4.78
N PHE A 47 14.01 3.48 5.73
CA PHE A 47 12.86 4.36 5.54
C PHE A 47 12.95 5.23 4.26
N PHE A 48 14.08 5.89 4.04
CA PHE A 48 14.24 6.80 2.89
C PHE A 48 14.22 6.08 1.55
N ASP A 49 14.87 4.91 1.47
CA ASP A 49 14.90 4.13 0.23
C ASP A 49 13.53 3.53 -0.07
N PHE A 50 12.82 3.05 0.97
CA PHE A 50 11.46 2.52 0.83
C PHE A 50 10.49 3.61 0.37
N THR A 51 10.50 4.76 1.03
CA THR A 51 9.67 5.93 0.67
C THR A 51 9.96 6.41 -0.76
N ASN A 52 11.23 6.36 -1.19
CA ASN A 52 11.58 6.72 -2.58
C ASN A 52 11.01 5.71 -3.59
N LEU A 53 10.99 4.42 -3.28
CA LEU A 53 10.31 3.43 -4.12
C LEU A 53 8.80 3.70 -4.21
N GLU A 54 8.14 3.94 -3.08
CA GLU A 54 6.70 4.25 -3.03
C GLU A 54 6.37 5.47 -3.88
N LYS A 55 7.09 6.56 -3.70
CA LYS A 55 6.89 7.81 -4.43
C LYS A 55 7.04 7.65 -5.95
N ASN A 56 7.86 6.72 -6.42
CA ASN A 56 8.12 6.46 -7.84
C ASN A 56 7.36 5.22 -8.36
N ALA A 57 6.58 4.53 -7.51
CA ALA A 57 5.83 3.38 -7.94
C ALA A 57 4.69 3.72 -8.90
N PHE A 58 4.39 2.81 -9.82
CA PHE A 58 3.19 2.84 -10.64
C PHE A 58 1.95 2.57 -9.81
N CYS A 59 2.02 1.57 -8.92
CA CYS A 59 1.00 1.18 -7.96
C CYS A 59 1.69 0.39 -6.85
N VAL A 60 1.20 0.51 -5.62
CA VAL A 60 1.74 -0.25 -4.48
C VAL A 60 0.71 -1.26 -3.99
N LEU A 61 1.11 -2.53 -3.89
CA LEU A 61 0.33 -3.57 -3.23
C LEU A 61 0.92 -3.82 -1.85
N THR A 62 0.08 -3.78 -0.82
CA THR A 62 0.57 -3.82 0.56
C THR A 62 -0.38 -4.56 1.51
N ASP A 63 0.18 -5.16 2.54
CA ASP A 63 -0.55 -5.64 3.71
C ASP A 63 -0.31 -4.75 4.96
N SER A 64 0.42 -3.65 4.80
CA SER A 64 0.65 -2.66 5.86
C SER A 64 -0.58 -1.79 6.10
N GLY A 65 -0.76 -1.32 7.34
CA GLY A 65 -1.78 -0.34 7.68
C GLY A 65 -1.38 1.10 7.39
N THR A 66 -0.07 1.41 7.29
CA THR A 66 0.45 2.78 7.12
C THR A 66 0.79 3.13 5.68
N VAL A 67 1.24 2.18 4.88
CA VAL A 67 1.57 2.40 3.46
C VAL A 67 0.42 3.03 2.66
N PRO A 68 -0.87 2.66 2.83
CA PRO A 68 -1.96 3.34 2.14
C PRO A 68 -2.07 4.83 2.48
N GLU A 69 -1.74 5.23 3.71
CA GLU A 69 -1.69 6.65 4.12
C GLU A 69 -0.58 7.40 3.38
N GLU A 70 0.61 6.80 3.30
CA GLU A 70 1.76 7.33 2.56
C GLU A 70 1.45 7.45 1.07
N MET A 71 0.77 6.46 0.49
CA MET A 71 0.37 6.47 -0.92
C MET A 71 -0.65 7.57 -1.23
N LEU A 72 -1.64 7.81 -0.34
CA LEU A 72 -2.54 8.95 -0.47
C LEU A 72 -1.75 10.28 -0.47
N TYR A 73 -0.79 10.41 0.46
CA TYR A 73 0.09 11.59 0.53
C TYR A 73 0.88 11.81 -0.76
N PHE A 74 1.43 10.74 -1.34
CA PHE A 74 2.20 10.81 -2.59
C PHE A 74 1.31 10.86 -3.85
N GLN A 75 0.00 10.84 -3.69
CA GLN A 75 -0.95 10.77 -4.83
C GLN A 75 -0.64 9.59 -5.75
N LYS A 76 -0.40 8.42 -5.14
CA LYS A 76 -0.11 7.17 -5.83
C LYS A 76 -1.19 6.12 -5.54
N PRO A 77 -1.59 5.33 -6.53
CA PRO A 77 -2.57 4.27 -6.31
C PRO A 77 -2.01 3.16 -5.43
N SER A 78 -2.86 2.63 -4.56
CA SER A 78 -2.52 1.49 -3.74
C SER A 78 -3.63 0.44 -3.68
N VAL A 79 -3.23 -0.80 -3.46
CA VAL A 79 -4.14 -1.93 -3.25
C VAL A 79 -3.75 -2.62 -1.94
N THR A 80 -4.70 -2.70 -1.02
CA THR A 80 -4.52 -3.42 0.23
C THR A 80 -4.91 -4.89 0.04
N ILE A 81 -3.93 -5.79 0.17
CA ILE A 81 -4.09 -7.24 -0.01
C ILE A 81 -4.49 -7.93 1.30
N ARG A 82 -5.54 -7.42 1.94
CA ARG A 82 -6.14 -7.92 3.18
C ARG A 82 -7.64 -8.10 3.01
N GLU A 83 -8.27 -8.86 3.90
CA GLU A 83 -9.73 -9.02 3.93
C GLU A 83 -10.43 -7.84 4.63
N TYR A 84 -9.71 -7.09 5.46
CA TYR A 84 -10.21 -5.92 6.18
C TYR A 84 -9.12 -4.87 6.35
N THR A 85 -9.53 -3.64 6.67
CA THR A 85 -8.62 -2.53 6.95
C THR A 85 -9.11 -1.75 8.18
N GLU A 86 -8.17 -1.21 8.93
CA GLU A 86 -8.42 -0.30 10.04
C GLU A 86 -8.43 1.17 9.58
N ARG A 87 -8.36 1.40 8.25
CA ARG A 87 -8.28 2.73 7.63
C ARG A 87 -9.34 2.90 6.56
N PRO A 88 -10.63 2.86 6.92
CA PRO A 88 -11.71 3.03 5.93
C PRO A 88 -11.65 4.39 5.22
N GLU A 89 -11.16 5.41 5.91
CA GLU A 89 -11.02 6.77 5.39
C GLU A 89 -10.11 6.85 4.14
N ILE A 90 -9.12 5.96 4.01
CA ILE A 90 -8.26 5.92 2.83
C ILE A 90 -8.97 5.32 1.62
N ILE A 91 -9.86 4.34 1.86
CA ILE A 91 -10.73 3.78 0.83
C ILE A 91 -11.77 4.82 0.39
N GLU A 92 -12.37 5.53 1.33
CA GLU A 92 -13.34 6.60 1.07
C GLU A 92 -12.70 7.76 0.28
N ALA A 93 -11.42 8.06 0.53
CA ALA A 93 -10.64 9.02 -0.25
C ALA A 93 -10.39 8.55 -1.70
N GLY A 94 -10.59 7.28 -2.02
CA GLY A 94 -10.48 6.72 -3.36
C GLY A 94 -9.05 6.32 -3.78
N SER A 95 -8.05 6.48 -2.91
CA SER A 95 -6.63 6.18 -3.22
C SER A 95 -6.24 4.72 -2.99
N ASN A 96 -7.14 3.93 -2.39
CA ASN A 96 -6.88 2.53 -2.04
C ASN A 96 -8.09 1.65 -2.33
N ILE A 97 -7.83 0.42 -2.77
CA ILE A 97 -8.85 -0.63 -2.92
C ILE A 97 -8.44 -1.83 -2.09
N LEU A 98 -9.39 -2.36 -1.31
CA LEU A 98 -9.23 -3.59 -0.56
C LEU A 98 -9.53 -4.79 -1.46
N SER A 99 -8.53 -5.63 -1.75
CA SER A 99 -8.67 -6.74 -2.71
C SER A 99 -8.82 -8.13 -2.08
N GLY A 100 -8.47 -8.27 -0.80
CA GLY A 100 -8.26 -9.59 -0.22
C GLY A 100 -7.05 -10.29 -0.84
N LEU A 101 -7.00 -11.62 -0.66
CA LEU A 101 -5.88 -12.47 -1.09
C LEU A 101 -6.19 -13.28 -2.38
N ASN A 102 -7.32 -13.02 -3.01
CA ASN A 102 -7.69 -13.68 -4.26
C ASN A 102 -6.91 -13.07 -5.44
N PRO A 103 -6.18 -13.86 -6.25
CA PRO A 103 -5.36 -13.36 -7.36
C PRO A 103 -6.13 -12.53 -8.40
N GLU A 104 -7.38 -12.92 -8.71
CA GLU A 104 -8.22 -12.20 -9.68
C GLU A 104 -8.67 -10.85 -9.11
N ASN A 105 -9.03 -10.82 -7.83
CA ASN A 105 -9.42 -9.58 -7.17
C ASN A 105 -8.24 -8.61 -7.06
N MET A 106 -7.02 -9.11 -6.78
CA MET A 106 -5.80 -8.30 -6.79
C MET A 106 -5.58 -7.66 -8.15
N LEU A 107 -5.72 -8.42 -9.24
CA LEU A 107 -5.61 -7.88 -10.60
C LEU A 107 -6.68 -6.83 -10.88
N ARG A 108 -7.95 -7.13 -10.64
CA ARG A 108 -9.08 -6.21 -10.88
C ARG A 108 -8.95 -4.92 -10.06
N ALA A 109 -8.56 -5.02 -8.80
CA ALA A 109 -8.32 -3.86 -7.94
C ALA A 109 -7.21 -2.97 -8.51
N THR A 110 -6.10 -3.60 -8.97
CA THR A 110 -5.00 -2.86 -9.59
C THR A 110 -5.43 -2.20 -10.90
N GLU A 111 -6.18 -2.89 -11.77
CA GLU A 111 -6.73 -2.31 -13.00
C GLU A 111 -7.64 -1.12 -12.69
N SER A 112 -8.55 -1.28 -11.74
CA SER A 112 -9.52 -0.24 -11.36
C SER A 112 -8.82 1.01 -10.83
N ILE A 113 -7.91 0.86 -9.85
CA ILE A 113 -7.27 2.01 -9.21
C ILE A 113 -6.28 2.75 -10.13
N THR A 114 -5.75 2.06 -11.14
CA THR A 114 -4.78 2.65 -12.08
C THR A 114 -5.40 3.16 -13.38
N SER A 115 -6.71 2.93 -13.61
CA SER A 115 -7.41 3.33 -14.84
C SER A 115 -7.73 4.83 -14.91
N GLY A 116 -7.80 5.51 -13.76
CA GLY A 116 -8.13 6.93 -13.64
C GLY A 116 -6.90 7.82 -13.43
N LYS A 117 -7.11 9.14 -13.56
CA LYS A 117 -6.15 10.10 -13.04
C LYS A 117 -6.35 10.24 -11.54
N PRO A 118 -5.27 10.33 -10.74
CA PRO A 118 -5.41 10.63 -9.33
C PRO A 118 -6.12 11.97 -9.14
N ASP A 119 -7.28 11.94 -8.53
CA ASP A 119 -8.02 13.11 -8.05
C ASP A 119 -8.57 12.79 -6.67
N TRP A 120 -7.66 12.29 -5.83
CA TRP A 120 -8.03 11.87 -4.50
C TRP A 120 -7.98 13.04 -3.54
N ALA A 121 -9.11 13.26 -2.87
CA ALA A 121 -9.23 14.34 -1.93
C ALA A 121 -8.28 14.12 -0.73
N TRP A 122 -7.20 14.87 -0.69
CA TRP A 122 -6.33 14.95 0.47
C TRP A 122 -7.00 15.62 1.69
N ASN A 123 -8.17 16.14 1.57
CA ASN A 123 -8.95 17.01 2.50
C ASN A 123 -8.86 16.63 3.99
N ASN A 124 -7.66 16.72 4.58
CA ASN A 124 -7.41 16.46 6.01
C ASN A 124 -7.86 15.07 6.52
N VAL A 125 -8.03 14.09 5.60
CA VAL A 125 -8.41 12.71 5.93
C VAL A 125 -7.49 12.13 7.02
N LEU A 126 -6.20 12.45 6.95
CA LEU A 126 -5.19 12.01 7.91
C LEU A 126 -4.91 13.05 9.02
N GLY A 127 -5.70 14.11 9.10
CA GLY A 127 -5.57 15.15 10.12
C GLY A 127 -4.80 16.39 9.65
N ASP A 128 -4.69 17.37 10.56
CA ASP A 128 -4.18 18.71 10.32
C ASP A 128 -2.76 18.96 10.90
N GLY A 129 -2.09 17.89 11.36
CA GLY A 129 -0.77 17.97 11.99
C GLY A 129 -0.77 18.56 13.42
N LYS A 130 -1.92 18.88 13.99
CA LYS A 130 -2.03 19.53 15.31
C LYS A 130 -2.35 18.57 16.46
N THR A 131 -2.30 17.27 16.22
CA THR A 131 -2.66 16.24 17.22
C THR A 131 -1.88 16.38 18.52
N ALA A 132 -0.56 16.57 18.44
CA ALA A 132 0.28 16.74 19.64
C ALA A 132 -0.18 17.94 20.50
N ARG A 133 -0.52 19.06 19.87
CA ARG A 133 -1.05 20.24 20.58
C ARG A 133 -2.39 19.95 21.23
N LYS A 134 -3.29 19.24 20.54
CA LYS A 134 -4.59 18.84 21.07
C LYS A 134 -4.43 17.94 22.31
N VAL A 135 -3.55 16.94 22.23
CA VAL A 135 -3.22 16.06 23.35
C VAL A 135 -2.70 16.86 24.56
N ILE A 136 -1.72 17.74 24.34
CA ILE A 136 -1.16 18.58 25.40
C ILE A 136 -2.24 19.45 26.05
N ASN A 137 -3.11 20.08 25.27
CA ASN A 137 -4.18 20.91 25.78
C ASN A 137 -5.18 20.11 26.64
N ILE A 138 -5.54 18.89 26.20
CA ILE A 138 -6.41 18.01 26.98
C ILE A 138 -5.76 17.66 28.33
N LEU A 139 -4.49 17.27 28.31
CA LEU A 139 -3.74 16.92 29.53
C LEU A 139 -3.60 18.09 30.49
N HIS A 140 -3.53 19.32 30.00
CA HIS A 140 -3.47 20.55 30.81
C HIS A 140 -4.85 21.08 31.20
N GLY A 141 -5.93 20.36 30.91
CA GLY A 141 -7.29 20.80 31.23
C GLY A 141 -7.75 22.03 30.43
N LYS A 142 -7.08 22.35 29.35
CA LYS A 142 -7.49 23.44 28.45
C LYS A 142 -8.44 22.84 27.41
N MET A 143 -9.74 22.91 27.69
CA MET A 143 -10.74 22.63 26.65
C MET A 143 -10.83 23.82 25.70
N TYR A 144 -11.04 23.54 24.44
CA TYR A 144 -11.29 24.52 23.36
C TYR A 144 -12.72 25.02 23.44
#